data_dece982f5b8bc857d9b2d921818c6eb8
#
_entry.id   dece982f5b8bc857d9b2d921818c6eb8
#
_cell.length_a   1.000
_cell.length_b   1.000
_cell.length_c   1.000
_cell.angle_alpha   90.00
_cell.angle_beta   90.00
_cell.angle_gamma   90.00
#
_symmetry.space_group_name_H-M   'P 1'
#
loop_
_entity.id
_entity.type
_entity.pdbx_description
1 polymer ?
#
loop_
_entity_poly.entity_id
_entity_poly.type
_entity_poly.pdbx_seq_one_letter_code
_entity_poly.pdbx_strand_id
1 'polypeptide(L)'
;VADSQNSAFSEFFDETTDRISGTRFLMMLQTGEQRAIFSKQGITISIPKDALPEGIQNEDQIEVIIQKDTDGGFSFSFSINGTVLNSLPDVSVMLPYPNDPAAGTLFLCDESGVEIPMTGYDDAAKAVSFQISHTGTYTIVRKEDTASLAHAADTEHSRSPIFFLIPACLLLLSAGEFFLRRRRK
;
A
#
# COMPACT_ATOMS: atom_id res chain seq x y z
N VAL A 1 -10.66 -25.65 5.35
CA VAL A 1 -10.00 -26.01 4.06
C VAL A 1 -8.96 -24.97 3.65
N ALA A 2 -9.03 -23.73 4.22
CA ALA A 2 -8.07 -22.64 3.92
C ALA A 2 -6.69 -22.80 4.60
N ASP A 3 -6.62 -23.57 5.70
CA ASP A 3 -5.38 -23.73 6.47
C ASP A 3 -4.29 -24.56 5.79
N SER A 4 -4.66 -25.45 4.87
CA SER A 4 -3.70 -26.36 4.23
C SER A 4 -2.94 -25.71 3.07
N GLN A 5 -3.47 -24.68 2.44
CA GLN A 5 -2.80 -24.01 1.33
C GLN A 5 -1.76 -23.00 1.82
N ASN A 6 -2.04 -22.32 2.94
CA ASN A 6 -1.09 -21.36 3.51
C ASN A 6 0.18 -22.05 4.06
N SER A 7 0.08 -23.29 4.49
CA SER A 7 1.21 -24.09 4.99
C SER A 7 2.19 -24.51 3.86
N ALA A 8 1.70 -24.77 2.66
CA ALA A 8 2.55 -25.19 1.54
C ALA A 8 3.40 -24.04 0.97
N PHE A 9 2.94 -22.79 1.07
CA PHE A 9 3.67 -21.64 0.56
C PHE A 9 4.75 -21.12 1.53
N SER A 10 4.61 -21.34 2.83
CA SER A 10 5.64 -20.98 3.82
C SER A 10 6.93 -21.80 3.69
N GLU A 11 6.87 -22.94 2.99
CA GLU A 11 8.05 -23.76 2.72
C GLU A 11 9.02 -23.15 1.70
N PHE A 12 8.52 -22.25 0.85
CA PHE A 12 9.31 -21.69 -0.25
C PHE A 12 9.93 -20.33 0.08
N PHE A 13 9.32 -19.57 0.97
CA PHE A 13 9.76 -18.23 1.35
C PHE A 13 9.59 -18.04 2.86
N ASP A 14 10.69 -17.93 3.55
CA ASP A 14 10.74 -17.74 4.99
C ASP A 14 10.95 -16.23 5.30
N GLU A 15 10.45 -15.78 6.45
CA GLU A 15 10.51 -14.37 6.86
C GLU A 15 11.94 -13.82 7.01
N THR A 16 12.93 -14.69 7.14
CA THR A 16 14.35 -14.31 7.28
C THR A 16 15.07 -14.20 5.94
N THR A 17 14.45 -14.69 4.86
CA THR A 17 15.06 -14.77 3.52
C THR A 17 14.45 -13.76 2.59
N ASP A 18 15.28 -12.88 2.03
CA ASP A 18 14.88 -11.95 0.96
C ASP A 18 15.18 -12.51 -0.43
N ARG A 19 15.94 -13.60 -0.52
CA ARG A 19 16.44 -14.16 -1.79
C ARG A 19 16.08 -15.63 -1.96
N ILE A 20 15.61 -15.98 -3.15
CA ILE A 20 15.35 -17.35 -3.56
C ILE A 20 15.95 -17.61 -4.94
N SER A 21 16.24 -18.87 -5.25
CA SER A 21 16.68 -19.25 -6.60
C SER A 21 15.51 -19.21 -7.60
N GLY A 22 15.82 -19.01 -8.86
CA GLY A 22 14.84 -19.09 -9.95
C GLY A 22 14.10 -20.42 -9.96
N THR A 23 14.79 -21.54 -9.66
CA THR A 23 14.15 -22.86 -9.50
C THR A 23 13.00 -22.82 -8.50
N ARG A 24 13.24 -22.29 -7.27
CA ARG A 24 12.21 -22.20 -6.23
C ARG A 24 11.07 -21.28 -6.67
N PHE A 25 11.42 -20.16 -7.26
CA PHE A 25 10.44 -19.19 -7.76
C PHE A 25 9.52 -19.79 -8.84
N LEU A 26 10.11 -20.51 -9.80
CA LEU A 26 9.34 -21.20 -10.83
C LEU A 26 8.44 -22.31 -10.27
N MET A 27 8.89 -23.01 -9.23
CA MET A 27 8.04 -23.96 -8.49
C MET A 27 6.88 -23.26 -7.81
N MET A 28 7.10 -22.09 -7.20
CA MET A 28 6.01 -21.29 -6.60
C MET A 28 4.95 -20.92 -7.63
N LEU A 29 5.36 -20.48 -8.83
CA LEU A 29 4.43 -20.17 -9.91
C LEU A 29 3.62 -21.40 -10.36
N GLN A 30 4.23 -22.57 -10.40
CA GLN A 30 3.56 -23.82 -10.79
C GLN A 30 2.54 -24.28 -9.74
N THR A 31 2.91 -24.22 -8.45
CA THR A 31 2.07 -24.67 -7.34
C THR A 31 1.02 -23.63 -6.92
N GLY A 32 1.28 -22.34 -7.18
CA GLY A 32 0.45 -21.20 -6.80
C GLY A 32 -0.52 -20.73 -7.88
N GLU A 33 -0.97 -21.61 -8.76
CA GLU A 33 -1.93 -21.25 -9.82
C GLU A 33 -1.45 -20.08 -10.70
N GLN A 34 -0.20 -20.15 -11.13
CA GLN A 34 0.50 -19.11 -11.89
C GLN A 34 0.70 -17.78 -11.11
N ARG A 35 0.76 -17.89 -9.79
CA ARG A 35 1.08 -16.75 -8.90
C ARG A 35 2.20 -17.13 -7.95
N ALA A 36 3.14 -16.20 -7.75
CA ALA A 36 4.15 -16.30 -6.69
C ALA A 36 3.66 -15.55 -5.46
N ILE A 37 3.59 -16.24 -4.31
CA ILE A 37 3.04 -15.70 -3.07
C ILE A 37 4.17 -15.59 -2.04
N PHE A 38 4.33 -14.38 -1.50
CA PHE A 38 5.31 -14.04 -0.49
C PHE A 38 4.62 -13.47 0.73
N SER A 39 4.91 -14.02 1.90
CA SER A 39 4.36 -13.54 3.17
C SER A 39 5.50 -13.16 4.10
N LYS A 40 5.51 -11.93 4.56
CA LYS A 40 6.51 -11.40 5.48
C LYS A 40 5.90 -10.33 6.38
N GLN A 41 6.18 -10.40 7.68
CA GLN A 41 5.68 -9.44 8.69
C GLN A 41 4.14 -9.28 8.68
N GLY A 42 3.42 -10.34 8.33
CA GLY A 42 1.97 -10.34 8.18
C GLY A 42 1.46 -9.74 6.87
N ILE A 43 2.33 -9.25 6.01
CA ILE A 43 1.98 -8.74 4.68
C ILE A 43 2.12 -9.89 3.68
N THR A 44 1.09 -10.12 2.87
CA THR A 44 1.13 -11.11 1.79
C THR A 44 1.07 -10.40 0.45
N ILE A 45 2.05 -10.70 -0.41
CA ILE A 45 2.12 -10.18 -1.78
C ILE A 45 2.00 -11.34 -2.75
N SER A 46 1.10 -11.23 -3.70
CA SER A 46 0.85 -12.24 -4.73
C SER A 46 1.07 -11.63 -6.11
N ILE A 47 2.10 -12.12 -6.80
CA ILE A 47 2.55 -11.64 -8.10
C ILE A 47 2.07 -12.62 -9.17
N PRO A 48 1.23 -12.21 -10.13
CA PRO A 48 0.85 -13.10 -11.23
C PRO A 48 2.01 -13.29 -12.20
N LYS A 49 2.06 -14.45 -12.83
CA LYS A 49 3.10 -14.77 -13.81
C LYS A 49 3.18 -13.77 -14.96
N ASP A 50 2.02 -13.27 -15.39
CA ASP A 50 1.92 -12.33 -16.50
C ASP A 50 2.47 -10.93 -16.18
N ALA A 51 2.69 -10.62 -14.89
CA ALA A 51 3.37 -9.40 -14.46
C ALA A 51 4.89 -9.48 -14.57
N LEU A 52 5.43 -10.68 -14.79
CA LEU A 52 6.86 -10.95 -14.77
C LEU A 52 7.45 -10.94 -16.19
N PRO A 53 8.72 -10.58 -16.34
CA PRO A 53 9.39 -10.71 -17.62
C PRO A 53 9.46 -12.18 -18.06
N GLU A 54 9.38 -12.41 -19.35
CA GLU A 54 9.59 -13.73 -19.91
C GLU A 54 11.04 -14.21 -19.71
N GLY A 55 11.21 -15.51 -19.60
CA GLY A 55 12.54 -16.13 -19.64
C GLY A 55 13.27 -16.21 -18.30
N ILE A 56 12.56 -16.14 -17.17
CA ILE A 56 13.18 -16.44 -15.87
C ILE A 56 13.75 -17.86 -15.88
N GLN A 57 15.03 -17.99 -15.53
CA GLN A 57 15.78 -19.24 -15.54
C GLN A 57 15.96 -19.82 -14.15
N ASN A 58 16.32 -21.10 -14.08
CA ASN A 58 16.58 -21.79 -12.80
C ASN A 58 17.74 -21.16 -12.01
N GLU A 59 18.72 -20.63 -12.73
CA GLU A 59 19.95 -20.03 -12.18
C GLU A 59 19.74 -18.59 -11.70
N ASP A 60 18.63 -17.96 -12.07
CA ASP A 60 18.34 -16.58 -11.68
C ASP A 60 18.20 -16.46 -10.16
N GLN A 61 18.56 -15.30 -9.66
CA GLN A 61 18.39 -14.93 -8.28
C GLN A 61 17.26 -13.93 -8.16
N ILE A 62 16.21 -14.31 -7.45
CA ILE A 62 15.05 -13.48 -7.19
C ILE A 62 15.19 -12.91 -5.78
N GLU A 63 15.10 -11.59 -5.67
CA GLU A 63 15.09 -10.90 -4.38
C GLU A 63 13.75 -10.19 -4.19
N VAL A 64 13.14 -10.44 -3.04
CA VAL A 64 11.84 -9.88 -2.67
C VAL A 64 11.97 -9.25 -1.29
N ILE A 65 11.90 -7.94 -1.23
CA ILE A 65 11.99 -7.19 0.00
C ILE A 65 10.59 -6.67 0.35
N ILE A 66 10.09 -7.07 1.51
CA ILE A 66 8.85 -6.59 2.09
C ILE A 66 9.20 -6.08 3.47
N GLN A 67 8.99 -4.80 3.72
CA GLN A 67 9.28 -4.16 5.01
C GLN A 67 8.04 -3.41 5.46
N LYS A 68 7.61 -3.69 6.68
CA LYS A 68 6.51 -2.97 7.32
C LYS A 68 7.04 -1.71 7.98
N ASP A 69 6.36 -0.60 7.74
CA ASP A 69 6.68 0.67 8.36
C ASP A 69 5.98 0.83 9.72
N THR A 70 6.53 1.69 10.57
CA THR A 70 5.98 1.98 11.90
C THR A 70 4.57 2.60 11.84
N ASP A 71 4.26 3.29 10.77
CA ASP A 71 2.98 4.00 10.56
C ASP A 71 1.91 3.14 9.90
N GLY A 72 2.16 1.81 9.82
CA GLY A 72 1.22 0.85 9.26
C GLY A 72 1.30 0.68 7.75
N GLY A 73 2.14 1.45 7.07
CA GLY A 73 2.49 1.26 5.66
C GLY A 73 3.49 0.13 5.43
N PHE A 74 3.94 -0.01 4.20
CA PHE A 74 4.97 -0.99 3.84
C PHE A 74 5.75 -0.54 2.61
N SER A 75 6.96 -1.06 2.46
CA SER A 75 7.72 -0.98 1.22
C SER A 75 7.84 -2.36 0.58
N PHE A 76 7.79 -2.38 -0.75
CA PHE A 76 7.90 -3.58 -1.56
C PHE A 76 8.88 -3.36 -2.70
N SER A 77 9.87 -4.25 -2.81
CA SER A 77 10.81 -4.30 -3.92
C SER A 77 10.94 -5.71 -4.45
N PHE A 78 11.05 -5.83 -5.76
CA PHE A 78 11.24 -7.09 -6.47
C PHE A 78 12.36 -6.94 -7.48
N SER A 79 13.35 -7.81 -7.44
CA SER A 79 14.45 -7.79 -8.40
C SER A 79 14.80 -9.18 -8.91
N ILE A 80 15.32 -9.24 -10.14
CA ILE A 80 15.88 -10.43 -10.77
C ILE A 80 17.33 -10.15 -11.10
N ASN A 81 18.25 -10.95 -10.56
CA ASN A 81 19.68 -10.77 -10.73
C ASN A 81 20.18 -9.35 -10.39
N GLY A 82 19.57 -8.74 -9.37
CA GLY A 82 19.88 -7.38 -8.94
C GLY A 82 19.23 -6.27 -9.79
N THR A 83 18.48 -6.61 -10.84
CA THR A 83 17.70 -5.64 -11.62
C THR A 83 16.32 -5.48 -11.01
N VAL A 84 16.03 -4.29 -10.49
CA VAL A 84 14.73 -3.97 -9.87
C VAL A 84 13.66 -3.83 -10.94
N LEU A 85 12.52 -4.49 -10.76
CA LEU A 85 11.33 -4.35 -11.59
C LEU A 85 10.41 -3.30 -10.96
N ASN A 86 10.38 -2.10 -11.54
CA ASN A 86 9.54 -1.02 -11.05
C ASN A 86 8.06 -1.20 -11.39
N SER A 87 7.76 -1.82 -12.52
CA SER A 87 6.39 -2.08 -12.96
C SER A 87 6.07 -3.56 -12.81
N LEU A 88 5.02 -3.85 -12.07
CA LEU A 88 4.48 -5.20 -11.83
C LEU A 88 2.95 -5.09 -11.80
N PRO A 89 2.27 -5.24 -12.94
CA PRO A 89 0.82 -5.11 -13.00
C PRO A 89 0.12 -6.23 -12.23
N ASP A 90 -1.07 -5.94 -11.71
CA ASP A 90 -1.99 -6.91 -11.09
C ASP A 90 -1.42 -7.65 -9.86
N VAL A 91 -0.50 -7.02 -9.13
CA VAL A 91 0.00 -7.55 -7.87
C VAL A 91 -1.04 -7.34 -6.78
N SER A 92 -1.49 -8.43 -6.16
CA SER A 92 -2.38 -8.35 -5.01
C SER A 92 -1.57 -8.24 -3.72
N VAL A 93 -1.98 -7.33 -2.86
CA VAL A 93 -1.42 -7.13 -1.53
C VAL A 93 -2.50 -7.37 -0.49
N MET A 94 -2.19 -8.17 0.52
CA MET A 94 -3.06 -8.41 1.66
C MET A 94 -2.36 -7.93 2.93
N LEU A 95 -3.05 -7.08 3.69
CA LEU A 95 -2.55 -6.46 4.91
C LEU A 95 -3.43 -6.83 6.10
N PRO A 96 -2.86 -7.13 7.27
CA PRO A 96 -3.64 -7.35 8.48
C PRO A 96 -4.46 -6.12 8.83
N TYR A 97 -5.76 -6.31 9.00
CA TYR A 97 -6.68 -5.25 9.39
C TYR A 97 -7.79 -5.83 10.27
N PRO A 98 -7.85 -5.49 11.56
CA PRO A 98 -8.64 -6.23 12.54
C PRO A 98 -10.15 -6.12 12.37
N ASN A 99 -10.62 -5.05 11.73
CA ASN A 99 -12.04 -4.77 11.55
C ASN A 99 -12.35 -4.52 10.07
N ASP A 100 -13.53 -4.92 9.62
CA ASP A 100 -14.02 -4.59 8.28
C ASP A 100 -14.14 -3.06 8.14
N PRO A 101 -13.35 -2.42 7.28
CA PRO A 101 -13.49 -0.99 7.04
C PRO A 101 -14.72 -0.74 6.17
N ALA A 102 -15.41 0.36 6.42
CA ALA A 102 -16.50 0.77 5.53
C ALA A 102 -15.98 0.93 4.09
N ALA A 103 -16.77 0.49 3.12
CA ALA A 103 -16.39 0.54 1.71
C ALA A 103 -16.05 1.99 1.30
N GLY A 104 -14.93 2.14 0.60
CA GLY A 104 -14.47 3.46 0.14
C GLY A 104 -13.80 4.34 1.21
N THR A 105 -13.55 3.82 2.41
CA THR A 105 -12.88 4.59 3.47
C THR A 105 -11.40 4.27 3.62
N LEU A 106 -10.93 3.15 3.06
CA LEU A 106 -9.55 2.69 3.18
C LEU A 106 -8.85 2.66 1.82
N PHE A 107 -7.68 3.26 1.77
CA PHE A 107 -6.85 3.38 0.58
C PHE A 107 -5.39 3.07 0.91
N LEU A 108 -4.64 2.58 -0.08
CA LEU A 108 -3.19 2.72 -0.10
C LEU A 108 -2.84 3.99 -0.87
N CYS A 109 -1.90 4.75 -0.35
CA CYS A 109 -1.32 5.90 -1.04
C CYS A 109 0.13 5.55 -1.39
N ASP A 110 0.50 5.65 -2.66
CA ASP A 110 1.88 5.47 -3.10
C ASP A 110 2.73 6.73 -2.89
N GLU A 111 4.03 6.64 -3.18
CA GLU A 111 4.98 7.76 -3.07
C GLU A 111 4.60 8.98 -3.92
N SER A 112 3.83 8.78 -4.99
CA SER A 112 3.35 9.84 -5.89
C SER A 112 2.05 10.48 -5.41
N GLY A 113 1.46 9.95 -4.32
CA GLY A 113 0.20 10.40 -3.76
C GLY A 113 -1.03 9.83 -4.49
N VAL A 114 -0.85 8.78 -5.31
CA VAL A 114 -1.96 8.08 -5.97
C VAL A 114 -2.65 7.19 -4.95
N GLU A 115 -3.96 7.35 -4.85
CA GLU A 115 -4.80 6.56 -3.95
C GLU A 115 -5.32 5.30 -4.64
N ILE A 116 -5.04 4.17 -4.04
CA ILE A 116 -5.45 2.84 -4.50
C ILE A 116 -6.54 2.35 -3.56
N PRO A 117 -7.77 2.17 -4.04
CA PRO A 117 -8.87 1.74 -3.18
C PRO A 117 -8.70 0.28 -2.74
N MET A 118 -9.22 -0.03 -1.57
CA MET A 118 -9.37 -1.40 -1.09
C MET A 118 -10.23 -2.21 -2.06
N THR A 119 -9.80 -3.42 -2.40
CA THR A 119 -10.52 -4.34 -3.28
C THR A 119 -11.38 -5.35 -2.54
N GLY A 120 -11.09 -5.62 -1.26
CA GLY A 120 -11.85 -6.56 -0.45
C GLY A 120 -11.37 -6.64 0.99
N TYR A 121 -12.21 -7.27 1.82
CA TYR A 121 -11.90 -7.63 3.20
C TYR A 121 -12.16 -9.12 3.40
N ASP A 122 -11.18 -9.81 3.99
CA ASP A 122 -11.32 -11.21 4.41
C ASP A 122 -11.53 -11.25 5.93
N ASP A 123 -12.77 -11.57 6.33
CA ASP A 123 -13.13 -11.63 7.75
C ASP A 123 -12.45 -12.80 8.48
N ALA A 124 -12.17 -13.89 7.79
CA ALA A 124 -11.50 -15.03 8.38
C ALA A 124 -10.01 -14.76 8.63
N ALA A 125 -9.34 -14.12 7.68
CA ALA A 125 -7.94 -13.73 7.80
C ALA A 125 -7.76 -12.39 8.56
N LYS A 126 -8.84 -11.63 8.81
CA LYS A 126 -8.78 -10.27 9.35
C LYS A 126 -7.81 -9.42 8.54
N ALA A 127 -8.02 -9.36 7.24
CA ALA A 127 -7.10 -8.71 6.31
C ALA A 127 -7.86 -7.96 5.21
N VAL A 128 -7.27 -6.85 4.78
CA VAL A 128 -7.73 -6.06 3.62
C VAL A 128 -6.87 -6.34 2.42
N SER A 129 -7.46 -6.29 1.24
CA SER A 129 -6.79 -6.53 -0.02
C SER A 129 -6.76 -5.29 -0.89
N PHE A 130 -5.64 -5.10 -1.58
CA PHE A 130 -5.40 -4.03 -2.55
C PHE A 130 -4.79 -4.61 -3.81
N GLN A 131 -4.87 -3.86 -4.91
CA GLN A 131 -4.20 -4.20 -6.16
C GLN A 131 -3.24 -3.09 -6.55
N ILE A 132 -1.96 -3.40 -6.61
CA ILE A 132 -0.90 -2.46 -6.97
C ILE A 132 -0.31 -2.80 -8.33
N SER A 133 0.35 -1.84 -8.97
CA SER A 133 0.93 -1.98 -10.31
C SER A 133 2.43 -1.73 -10.38
N HIS A 134 3.07 -1.43 -9.26
CA HIS A 134 4.51 -1.13 -9.21
C HIS A 134 5.09 -1.48 -7.83
N THR A 135 6.41 -1.56 -7.77
CA THR A 135 7.17 -1.62 -6.52
C THR A 135 7.30 -0.21 -5.94
N GLY A 136 7.50 -0.08 -4.64
CA GLY A 136 7.62 1.22 -3.97
C GLY A 136 7.16 1.18 -2.52
N THR A 137 6.94 2.36 -1.97
CA THR A 137 6.46 2.55 -0.60
C THR A 137 4.98 2.93 -0.62
N TYR A 138 4.22 2.32 0.26
CA TYR A 138 2.78 2.48 0.37
C TYR A 138 2.38 2.82 1.80
N THR A 139 1.51 3.80 1.95
CA THR A 139 0.95 4.21 3.25
C THR A 139 -0.55 3.92 3.28
N ILE A 140 -1.05 3.39 4.39
CA ILE A 140 -2.49 3.20 4.58
C ILE A 140 -3.13 4.54 4.96
N VAL A 141 -4.12 4.95 4.19
CA VAL A 141 -4.89 6.17 4.41
C VAL A 141 -6.34 5.82 4.66
N ARG A 142 -6.89 6.31 5.77
CA ARG A 142 -8.30 6.21 6.09
C ARG A 142 -8.98 7.55 5.86
N LYS A 143 -10.01 7.56 5.03
CA LYS A 143 -10.91 8.71 4.89
C LYS A 143 -12.12 8.49 5.79
N GLU A 144 -12.38 9.45 6.67
CA GLU A 144 -13.61 9.43 7.43
C GLU A 144 -14.79 9.75 6.50
N ASP A 145 -15.87 8.99 6.64
CA ASP A 145 -17.12 9.29 5.94
C ASP A 145 -17.64 10.65 6.40
N THR A 146 -17.43 11.67 5.61
CA THR A 146 -18.05 13.01 5.81
C THR A 146 -19.58 12.94 5.67
N ALA A 147 -20.15 11.83 5.26
CA ALA A 147 -21.61 11.64 5.16
C ALA A 147 -22.32 11.51 6.53
N SER A 148 -21.61 11.20 7.62
CA SER A 148 -22.23 11.06 8.94
C SER A 148 -22.53 12.40 9.62
N LEU A 149 -21.94 13.51 9.16
CA LEU A 149 -22.20 14.83 9.74
C LEU A 149 -23.42 15.54 9.13
N ALA A 150 -23.92 15.09 7.98
CA ALA A 150 -25.09 15.69 7.34
C ALA A 150 -26.42 15.22 7.95
N HIS A 151 -26.47 14.13 8.70
CA HIS A 151 -27.71 13.59 9.29
C HIS A 151 -27.97 14.05 10.72
N ALA A 152 -27.02 14.77 11.34
CA ALA A 152 -27.21 15.35 12.68
C ALA A 152 -27.71 16.79 12.66
N ALA A 153 -27.85 17.40 11.49
CA ALA A 153 -28.24 18.81 11.35
C ALA A 153 -29.74 19.05 11.14
N ASP A 154 -30.56 18.00 11.06
CA ASP A 154 -31.99 18.14 10.69
C ASP A 154 -32.97 17.89 11.83
N THR A 155 -32.55 17.93 13.08
CA THR A 155 -33.44 17.86 14.22
C THR A 155 -33.04 18.88 15.31
N GLU A 156 -33.16 20.16 15.02
CA GLU A 156 -33.52 21.16 16.05
C GLU A 156 -34.03 22.47 15.40
N HIS A 157 -35.33 22.50 15.18
CA HIS A 157 -36.07 23.76 15.12
C HIS A 157 -36.22 24.28 16.53
N SER A 158 -35.37 25.22 16.96
CA SER A 158 -35.85 26.29 17.84
C SER A 158 -34.76 27.29 18.22
N ARG A 159 -34.90 28.50 17.68
CA ARG A 159 -34.59 29.81 18.32
C ARG A 159 -33.20 30.03 18.92
N SER A 160 -32.32 30.75 18.25
CA SER A 160 -31.81 32.07 18.59
C SER A 160 -30.62 32.47 17.71
N PRO A 161 -30.55 33.71 17.21
CA PRO A 161 -29.41 34.15 16.41
C PRO A 161 -28.27 34.55 17.35
N ILE A 162 -27.27 33.68 17.48
CA ILE A 162 -26.01 34.10 18.07
C ILE A 162 -25.02 34.26 16.93
N PHE A 163 -24.64 35.50 16.72
CA PHE A 163 -23.55 35.93 15.87
C PHE A 163 -22.25 35.24 16.32
N PHE A 164 -21.78 34.29 15.56
CA PHE A 164 -20.38 33.83 15.65
C PHE A 164 -19.57 34.55 14.57
N LEU A 165 -18.81 35.53 15.05
CA LEU A 165 -17.69 36.11 14.33
C LEU A 165 -16.69 35.05 13.97
N ILE A 166 -16.54 34.78 12.69
CA ILE A 166 -15.45 33.98 12.15
C ILE A 166 -14.20 34.85 12.12
N PRO A 167 -13.13 34.56 12.83
CA PRO A 167 -11.86 35.25 12.61
C PRO A 167 -11.29 34.78 11.29
N ALA A 168 -11.24 35.69 10.34
CA ALA A 168 -10.49 35.54 9.09
C ALA A 168 -9.01 35.35 9.43
N CYS A 169 -8.48 34.13 9.26
CA CYS A 169 -7.05 33.91 9.28
C CYS A 169 -6.40 34.56 8.05
N LEU A 170 -5.71 35.64 8.33
CA LEU A 170 -4.91 36.42 7.42
C LEU A 170 -3.81 35.54 6.79
N LEU A 171 -3.87 35.38 5.49
CA LEU A 171 -2.75 34.94 4.68
C LEU A 171 -1.68 36.04 4.67
N LEU A 172 -0.65 35.89 5.46
CA LEU A 172 0.56 36.68 5.35
C LEU A 172 1.47 36.09 4.26
N LEU A 173 1.31 36.65 3.06
CA LEU A 173 2.32 36.60 2.02
C LEU A 173 3.52 37.43 2.45
N SER A 174 4.58 36.80 2.94
CA SER A 174 5.87 37.44 3.10
C SER A 174 6.60 37.42 1.75
N ALA A 175 6.46 38.50 1.00
CA ALA A 175 7.36 38.84 -0.08
C ALA A 175 8.73 39.18 0.53
N GLY A 176 9.66 38.23 0.45
CA GLY A 176 11.05 38.43 0.84
C GLY A 176 11.74 39.33 -0.16
N GLU A 177 12.15 40.46 0.31
CA GLU A 177 12.86 41.48 -0.43
C GLU A 177 14.18 40.99 -0.98
N PHE A 178 14.26 41.08 -2.29
CA PHE A 178 15.49 41.03 -3.07
C PHE A 178 16.19 42.41 -2.92
N PHE A 179 17.09 42.54 -1.98
CA PHE A 179 17.89 43.78 -1.91
C PHE A 179 19.31 43.55 -2.40
N LEU A 180 19.53 44.14 -3.55
CA LEU A 180 20.84 44.48 -4.15
C LEU A 180 21.82 45.02 -3.10
N ARG A 181 22.99 44.46 -3.01
CA ARG A 181 24.17 45.21 -2.57
C ARG A 181 25.24 45.20 -3.63
N ARG A 182 25.17 46.24 -4.43
CA ARG A 182 26.21 46.73 -5.30
C ARG A 182 27.05 47.73 -4.48
N ARG A 183 28.36 47.72 -4.68
CA ARG A 183 29.43 48.71 -4.39
C ARG A 183 30.26 48.46 -3.14
N ARG A 184 31.51 48.31 -3.38
CA ARG A 184 32.76 49.15 -3.45
C ARG A 184 33.85 48.36 -2.75
N LYS A 185 34.94 48.14 -3.25
CA LYS A 185 36.10 48.76 -3.89
C LYS A 185 36.99 47.64 -4.37
#